data_6c6f9e88cf20eb67628d6d7f96ff047b
#
_entry.id   6c6f9e88cf20eb67628d6d7f96ff047b
#
_cell.length_a   1.000
_cell.length_b   1.000
_cell.length_c   1.000
_cell.angle_alpha   90.00
_cell.angle_beta   90.00
_cell.angle_gamma   90.00
#
_symmetry.space_group_name_H-M   'P 1'
#
loop_
_entity.id
_entity.type
_entity.pdbx_description
1 polymer ?
#
loop_
_entity_poly.entity_id
_entity_poly.type
_entity_poly.pdbx_seq_one_letter_code
_entity_poly.pdbx_strand_id
1 'polypeptide(L)'
;MEFHNVYEDTKRAEAYSKLEFPGTYYLAYRDLPEIIFEHVKGKAAIDFGCGTGRSTRFLQKIGFDTVGIDIAEDMIKKAKEIDSKGNYNLIKDGELNRFKDNLFDLVLTAFTFDNIPTMDKKVKIFKELSQLLKNEGKIINLVSAPEIYTNEWASFTTKDFPENEHAKSGDKVKIIMKDVEDKRPVEDVIWSDEDYQEVYKKAGLELVKTYKPLAKENEPYEWINETRIPPWAIYVLKRL
;
A
#
# COMPACT_ATOMS: atom_id res chain seq x y z
N MET A 1 -8.98 -20.30 -7.25
CA MET A 1 -9.17 -19.94 -5.83
C MET A 1 -9.90 -18.61 -5.80
N GLU A 2 -11.07 -18.58 -5.18
CA GLU A 2 -11.79 -17.32 -4.95
C GLU A 2 -10.93 -16.41 -4.06
N PHE A 3 -10.77 -15.17 -4.46
CA PHE A 3 -10.12 -14.13 -3.69
C PHE A 3 -11.06 -13.79 -2.52
N HIS A 4 -10.71 -14.19 -1.32
CA HIS A 4 -11.41 -13.77 -0.12
C HIS A 4 -10.74 -12.51 0.41
N ASN A 5 -11.43 -11.39 0.31
CA ASN A 5 -10.94 -10.12 0.84
C ASN A 5 -11.01 -10.19 2.37
N VAL A 6 -9.87 -10.36 3.02
CA VAL A 6 -9.77 -10.43 4.50
C VAL A 6 -10.27 -9.18 5.22
N TYR A 7 -10.52 -8.09 4.49
CA TYR A 7 -11.01 -6.80 5.01
C TYR A 7 -12.54 -6.63 4.97
N GLU A 8 -13.30 -7.64 4.53
CA GLU A 8 -14.77 -7.65 4.64
C GLU A 8 -15.29 -7.92 6.08
N ASP A 9 -14.37 -8.07 7.06
CA ASP A 9 -14.71 -8.24 8.48
C ASP A 9 -14.78 -6.87 9.17
N THR A 10 -15.97 -6.46 9.60
CA THR A 10 -16.25 -5.18 10.26
C THR A 10 -15.37 -4.94 11.49
N LYS A 11 -15.03 -5.98 12.28
CA LYS A 11 -14.13 -5.84 13.44
C LYS A 11 -12.70 -5.53 13.00
N ARG A 12 -12.25 -6.13 11.90
CA ARG A 12 -10.94 -5.86 11.33
C ARG A 12 -10.88 -4.44 10.75
N ALA A 13 -11.91 -4.00 10.03
CA ALA A 13 -12.05 -2.63 9.54
C ALA A 13 -12.00 -1.62 10.71
N GLU A 14 -12.65 -1.92 11.83
CA GLU A 14 -12.61 -1.07 13.02
C GLU A 14 -11.23 -1.01 13.67
N ALA A 15 -10.52 -2.14 13.79
CA ALA A 15 -9.15 -2.18 14.30
C ALA A 15 -8.19 -1.37 13.40
N TYR A 16 -8.27 -1.54 12.09
CA TYR A 16 -7.47 -0.78 11.12
C TYR A 16 -7.79 0.72 11.10
N SER A 17 -9.05 1.10 11.38
CA SER A 17 -9.44 2.51 11.39
C SER A 17 -8.76 3.33 12.48
N LYS A 18 -8.34 2.68 13.57
CA LYS A 18 -7.63 3.29 14.69
C LYS A 18 -6.11 3.38 14.44
N LEU A 19 -5.62 2.70 13.40
CA LEU A 19 -4.22 2.65 13.06
C LEU A 19 -3.84 3.94 12.32
N GLU A 20 -3.04 4.80 12.94
CA GLU A 20 -2.43 5.94 12.24
C GLU A 20 -1.05 5.51 11.69
N PHE A 21 0.04 6.05 12.22
CA PHE A 21 1.40 5.76 11.76
C PHE A 21 2.33 5.40 12.93
N PRO A 22 1.96 4.44 13.81
CA PRO A 22 2.82 4.08 14.93
C PRO A 22 3.95 3.14 14.47
N GLY A 23 5.07 3.15 15.21
CA GLY A 23 6.13 2.17 15.08
C GLY A 23 6.61 1.96 13.65
N THR A 24 6.64 0.72 13.19
CA THR A 24 7.14 0.36 11.85
C THR A 24 6.39 1.06 10.71
N TYR A 25 5.08 1.36 10.87
CA TYR A 25 4.31 2.12 9.86
C TYR A 25 4.76 3.58 9.71
N TYR A 26 5.38 4.16 10.74
CA TYR A 26 5.96 5.50 10.64
C TYR A 26 6.97 5.58 9.50
N LEU A 27 7.80 4.56 9.32
CA LEU A 27 8.80 4.52 8.24
C LEU A 27 8.18 4.50 6.85
N ALA A 28 7.01 3.87 6.70
CA ALA A 28 6.30 3.86 5.42
C ALA A 28 5.88 5.26 4.96
N TYR A 29 5.56 6.15 5.90
CA TYR A 29 5.00 7.47 5.61
C TYR A 29 5.93 8.64 5.89
N ARG A 30 7.01 8.45 6.67
CA ARG A 30 7.95 9.49 7.07
C ARG A 30 8.56 10.21 5.86
N ASP A 31 9.07 9.43 4.91
CA ASP A 31 9.80 9.95 3.76
C ASP A 31 8.88 10.14 2.53
N LEU A 32 7.65 9.65 2.60
CA LEU A 32 6.71 9.65 1.48
C LEU A 32 6.38 11.06 0.95
N PRO A 33 6.22 12.12 1.78
CA PRO A 33 6.03 13.48 1.27
C PRO A 33 7.19 13.97 0.40
N GLU A 34 8.43 13.75 0.85
CA GLU A 34 9.63 14.16 0.11
C GLU A 34 9.74 13.39 -1.20
N ILE A 35 9.51 12.07 -1.18
CA ILE A 35 9.47 11.21 -2.37
C ILE A 35 8.40 11.68 -3.35
N ILE A 36 7.20 11.98 -2.88
CA ILE A 36 6.12 12.47 -3.74
C ILE A 36 6.51 13.79 -4.39
N PHE A 37 7.00 14.77 -3.62
CA PHE A 37 7.35 16.09 -4.14
C PHE A 37 8.58 16.09 -5.05
N GLU A 38 9.51 15.13 -4.91
CA GLU A 38 10.61 14.91 -5.85
C GLU A 38 10.12 14.50 -7.24
N HIS A 39 9.05 13.69 -7.31
CA HIS A 39 8.66 13.01 -8.55
C HIS A 39 7.35 13.49 -9.17
N VAL A 40 6.46 14.12 -8.43
CA VAL A 40 5.10 14.49 -8.85
C VAL A 40 4.95 16.00 -8.93
N LYS A 41 4.48 16.48 -10.12
CA LYS A 41 4.25 17.90 -10.39
C LYS A 41 2.77 18.18 -10.40
N GLY A 42 2.02 18.43 -9.61
CA GLY A 42 0.57 18.64 -9.65
C GLY A 42 -0.07 18.13 -8.37
N LYS A 43 -1.38 18.18 -8.30
CA LYS A 43 -2.08 17.93 -7.04
C LYS A 43 -3.28 16.99 -7.15
N ALA A 44 -3.62 16.53 -8.34
CA ALA A 44 -4.70 15.57 -8.52
C ALA A 44 -4.18 14.15 -8.21
N ALA A 45 -4.75 13.50 -7.21
CA ALA A 45 -4.33 12.16 -6.80
C ALA A 45 -5.50 11.18 -6.71
N ILE A 46 -5.21 9.92 -7.00
CA ILE A 46 -6.08 8.80 -6.69
C ILE A 46 -5.35 7.82 -5.76
N ASP A 47 -6.01 7.42 -4.69
CA ASP A 47 -5.54 6.45 -3.71
C ASP A 47 -6.26 5.12 -3.95
N PHE A 48 -5.56 4.17 -4.57
CA PHE A 48 -6.10 2.87 -4.96
C PHE A 48 -5.97 1.85 -3.83
N GLY A 49 -7.09 1.30 -3.39
CA GLY A 49 -7.19 0.45 -2.21
C GLY A 49 -7.04 1.27 -0.93
N CYS A 50 -7.78 2.37 -0.85
CA CYS A 50 -7.67 3.35 0.23
C CYS A 50 -8.09 2.83 1.62
N GLY A 51 -8.76 1.69 1.67
CA GLY A 51 -9.29 1.11 2.91
C GLY A 51 -10.13 2.11 3.69
N THR A 52 -9.83 2.32 4.96
CA THR A 52 -10.48 3.31 5.84
C THR A 52 -10.03 4.75 5.60
N GLY A 53 -9.31 5.02 4.50
CA GLY A 53 -8.94 6.37 4.04
C GLY A 53 -7.68 6.95 4.70
N ARG A 54 -6.83 6.16 5.34
CA ARG A 54 -5.60 6.63 6.00
C ARG A 54 -4.64 7.31 5.01
N SER A 55 -4.33 6.64 3.92
CA SER A 55 -3.48 7.16 2.84
C SER A 55 -4.13 8.32 2.09
N THR A 56 -5.45 8.29 1.92
CA THR A 56 -6.22 9.39 1.32
C THR A 56 -6.08 10.66 2.15
N ARG A 57 -6.36 10.59 3.47
CA ARG A 57 -6.21 11.73 4.39
C ARG A 57 -4.76 12.22 4.48
N PHE A 58 -3.80 11.30 4.41
CA PHE A 58 -2.38 11.67 4.35
C PHE A 58 -2.08 12.52 3.11
N LEU A 59 -2.52 12.11 1.91
CA LEU A 59 -2.36 12.89 0.68
C LEU A 59 -3.05 14.26 0.75
N GLN A 60 -4.27 14.32 1.28
CA GLN A 60 -4.98 15.58 1.51
C GLN A 60 -4.20 16.52 2.44
N LYS A 61 -3.64 15.98 3.53
CA LYS A 61 -2.84 16.75 4.50
C LYS A 61 -1.59 17.38 3.88
N ILE A 62 -0.97 16.71 2.91
CA ILE A 62 0.18 17.26 2.18
C ILE A 62 -0.22 18.06 0.93
N GLY A 63 -1.50 18.33 0.75
CA GLY A 63 -2.03 19.29 -0.22
C GLY A 63 -2.48 18.73 -1.56
N PHE A 64 -2.77 17.42 -1.65
CA PHE A 64 -3.36 16.81 -2.84
C PHE A 64 -4.89 16.83 -2.79
N ASP A 65 -5.51 17.08 -3.96
CA ASP A 65 -6.91 16.79 -4.21
C ASP A 65 -7.04 15.31 -4.51
N THR A 66 -7.58 14.55 -3.54
CA THR A 66 -7.45 13.10 -3.54
C THR A 66 -8.80 12.41 -3.61
N VAL A 67 -8.92 11.45 -4.52
CA VAL A 67 -10.02 10.48 -4.60
C VAL A 67 -9.55 9.15 -4.02
N GLY A 68 -10.17 8.67 -2.95
CA GLY A 68 -9.96 7.33 -2.41
C GLY A 68 -10.90 6.32 -3.07
N ILE A 69 -10.38 5.18 -3.48
CA ILE A 69 -11.19 4.09 -4.05
C ILE A 69 -10.84 2.75 -3.41
N ASP A 70 -11.86 1.94 -3.14
CA ASP A 70 -11.70 0.59 -2.60
C ASP A 70 -12.83 -0.33 -3.09
N ILE A 71 -12.60 -1.64 -3.06
CA ILE A 71 -13.59 -2.68 -3.40
C ILE A 71 -14.39 -3.15 -2.19
N ALA A 72 -13.95 -2.85 -0.96
CA ALA A 72 -14.58 -3.25 0.28
C ALA A 72 -15.57 -2.19 0.77
N GLU A 73 -16.85 -2.53 0.79
CA GLU A 73 -17.93 -1.60 1.17
C GLU A 73 -17.79 -1.10 2.62
N ASP A 74 -17.45 -2.00 3.57
CA ASP A 74 -17.26 -1.64 4.97
C ASP A 74 -16.09 -0.69 5.17
N MET A 75 -15.02 -0.83 4.38
CA MET A 75 -13.89 0.10 4.40
C MET A 75 -14.29 1.49 3.92
N ILE A 76 -15.00 1.59 2.79
CA ILE A 76 -15.50 2.88 2.27
C ILE A 76 -16.51 3.54 3.24
N LYS A 77 -17.39 2.75 3.83
CA LYS A 77 -18.31 3.26 4.86
C LYS A 77 -17.53 3.87 6.02
N LYS A 78 -16.53 3.14 6.52
CA LYS A 78 -15.68 3.59 7.63
C LYS A 78 -14.85 4.83 7.26
N ALA A 79 -14.31 4.89 6.05
CA ALA A 79 -13.59 6.07 5.56
C ALA A 79 -14.47 7.33 5.59
N LYS A 80 -15.73 7.22 5.13
CA LYS A 80 -16.72 8.32 5.14
C LYS A 80 -17.17 8.71 6.55
N GLU A 81 -17.21 7.78 7.49
CA GLU A 81 -17.50 8.09 8.91
C GLU A 81 -16.37 8.91 9.54
N ILE A 82 -15.10 8.56 9.23
CA ILE A 82 -13.91 9.24 9.77
C ILE A 82 -13.70 10.60 9.11
N ASP A 83 -13.91 10.68 7.80
CA ASP A 83 -13.71 11.89 6.98
C ASP A 83 -14.94 12.11 6.08
N SER A 84 -15.95 12.75 6.64
CA SER A 84 -17.23 13.00 5.96
C SER A 84 -17.15 13.97 4.78
N LYS A 85 -16.04 14.70 4.64
CA LYS A 85 -15.77 15.63 3.53
C LYS A 85 -14.88 15.04 2.45
N GLY A 86 -14.28 13.90 2.72
CA GLY A 86 -13.40 13.21 1.77
C GLY A 86 -14.16 12.60 0.60
N ASN A 87 -13.48 12.44 -0.50
CA ASN A 87 -14.04 11.83 -1.72
C ASN A 87 -13.68 10.33 -1.76
N TYR A 88 -14.58 9.48 -1.24
CA TYR A 88 -14.40 8.02 -1.17
C TYR A 88 -15.42 7.29 -2.03
N ASN A 89 -14.96 6.39 -2.88
CA ASN A 89 -15.80 5.67 -3.84
C ASN A 89 -15.61 4.16 -3.74
N LEU A 90 -16.72 3.45 -3.59
CA LEU A 90 -16.74 2.01 -3.80
C LEU A 90 -16.62 1.72 -5.29
N ILE A 91 -15.74 0.81 -5.66
CA ILE A 91 -15.59 0.32 -7.04
C ILE A 91 -15.70 -1.20 -7.05
N LYS A 92 -16.05 -1.76 -8.22
CA LYS A 92 -15.93 -3.19 -8.48
C LYS A 92 -14.63 -3.49 -9.24
N ASP A 93 -14.21 -4.74 -9.21
CA ASP A 93 -13.07 -5.17 -10.02
C ASP A 93 -13.31 -4.84 -11.50
N GLY A 94 -12.34 -4.13 -12.11
CA GLY A 94 -12.41 -3.67 -13.50
C GLY A 94 -13.15 -2.34 -13.73
N GLU A 95 -13.68 -1.66 -12.71
CA GLU A 95 -14.38 -0.38 -12.86
C GLU A 95 -13.47 0.87 -12.86
N LEU A 96 -12.16 0.72 -12.93
CA LEU A 96 -11.22 1.86 -12.99
C LEU A 96 -11.47 2.78 -14.19
N ASN A 97 -12.07 2.26 -15.27
CA ASN A 97 -12.43 3.02 -16.45
C ASN A 97 -13.33 4.24 -16.19
N ARG A 98 -14.12 4.24 -15.11
CA ARG A 98 -14.98 5.38 -14.74
C ARG A 98 -14.20 6.65 -14.36
N PHE A 99 -12.89 6.52 -14.13
CA PHE A 99 -12.02 7.66 -13.77
C PHE A 99 -11.17 8.15 -14.95
N LYS A 100 -11.29 7.58 -16.15
CA LYS A 100 -10.45 7.93 -17.31
C LYS A 100 -10.58 9.38 -17.80
N ASP A 101 -11.70 10.02 -17.52
CA ASP A 101 -11.91 11.43 -17.85
C ASP A 101 -11.27 12.39 -16.83
N ASN A 102 -10.85 11.87 -15.69
CA ASN A 102 -10.19 12.61 -14.61
C ASN A 102 -8.78 12.07 -14.41
N LEU A 103 -7.83 12.51 -15.25
CA LEU A 103 -6.46 12.06 -15.15
C LEU A 103 -5.74 12.65 -13.92
N PHE A 104 -4.87 11.85 -13.33
CA PHE A 104 -4.19 12.15 -12.09
C PHE A 104 -2.70 12.41 -12.28
N ASP A 105 -2.15 13.27 -11.43
CA ASP A 105 -0.72 13.51 -11.30
C ASP A 105 -0.03 12.40 -10.49
N LEU A 106 -0.80 11.81 -9.55
CA LEU A 106 -0.36 10.74 -8.66
C LEU A 106 -1.41 9.63 -8.57
N VAL A 107 -0.98 8.40 -8.76
CA VAL A 107 -1.66 7.21 -8.26
C VAL A 107 -0.86 6.69 -7.08
N LEU A 108 -1.43 6.69 -5.88
CA LEU A 108 -0.84 6.04 -4.72
C LEU A 108 -1.49 4.68 -4.51
N THR A 109 -0.68 3.67 -4.21
CA THR A 109 -1.13 2.38 -3.69
C THR A 109 -0.34 2.08 -2.43
N ALA A 110 -1.02 1.95 -1.30
CA ALA A 110 -0.37 1.72 -0.02
C ALA A 110 -0.82 0.38 0.58
N PHE A 111 0.07 -0.61 0.52
CA PHE A 111 -0.13 -2.00 0.97
C PHE A 111 -1.21 -2.80 0.23
N THR A 112 -1.85 -2.22 -0.77
CA THR A 112 -2.91 -2.85 -1.55
C THR A 112 -2.40 -4.05 -2.33
N PHE A 113 -1.19 -3.94 -2.89
CA PHE A 113 -0.60 -5.00 -3.70
C PHE A 113 -0.09 -6.20 -2.89
N ASP A 114 0.03 -6.09 -1.57
CA ASP A 114 0.37 -7.21 -0.68
C ASP A 114 -0.76 -8.26 -0.64
N ASN A 115 -1.98 -7.86 -1.02
CA ASN A 115 -3.15 -8.72 -1.04
C ASN A 115 -3.53 -9.24 -2.43
N ILE A 116 -2.82 -8.86 -3.49
CA ILE A 116 -3.11 -9.30 -4.86
C ILE A 116 -2.29 -10.55 -5.20
N PRO A 117 -2.94 -11.72 -5.41
CA PRO A 117 -2.25 -13.00 -5.30
C PRO A 117 -1.43 -13.40 -6.52
N THR A 118 -1.67 -12.84 -7.72
CA THR A 118 -1.03 -13.34 -8.94
C THR A 118 -0.38 -12.22 -9.74
N MET A 119 0.72 -12.58 -10.45
CA MET A 119 1.40 -11.67 -11.37
C MET A 119 0.43 -11.10 -12.42
N ASP A 120 -0.40 -11.94 -13.04
CA ASP A 120 -1.32 -11.49 -14.09
C ASP A 120 -2.34 -10.48 -13.58
N LYS A 121 -2.85 -10.66 -12.36
CA LYS A 121 -3.74 -9.68 -11.73
C LYS A 121 -3.02 -8.37 -11.45
N LYS A 122 -1.80 -8.44 -10.88
CA LYS A 122 -0.98 -7.24 -10.64
C LYS A 122 -0.72 -6.49 -11.95
N VAL A 123 -0.29 -7.19 -13.01
CA VAL A 123 -0.04 -6.61 -14.34
C VAL A 123 -1.30 -5.96 -14.91
N LYS A 124 -2.45 -6.64 -14.83
CA LYS A 124 -3.73 -6.08 -15.30
C LYS A 124 -4.05 -4.77 -14.58
N ILE A 125 -3.98 -4.76 -13.24
CA ILE A 125 -4.31 -3.59 -12.43
C ILE A 125 -3.34 -2.44 -12.73
N PHE A 126 -2.02 -2.70 -12.80
CA PHE A 126 -1.05 -1.65 -13.14
C PHE A 126 -1.26 -1.08 -14.55
N LYS A 127 -1.67 -1.90 -15.53
CA LYS A 127 -2.07 -1.40 -16.85
C LYS A 127 -3.27 -0.47 -16.77
N GLU A 128 -4.28 -0.82 -15.99
CA GLU A 128 -5.47 0.02 -15.81
C GLU A 128 -5.12 1.32 -15.07
N LEU A 129 -4.31 1.25 -13.99
CA LEU A 129 -3.85 2.42 -13.24
C LEU A 129 -2.99 3.36 -14.11
N SER A 130 -2.15 2.81 -14.98
CA SER A 130 -1.32 3.61 -15.88
C SER A 130 -2.16 4.49 -16.83
N GLN A 131 -3.36 4.02 -17.20
CA GLN A 131 -4.29 4.78 -18.05
C GLN A 131 -4.94 5.96 -17.35
N LEU A 132 -4.89 6.01 -16.02
CA LEU A 132 -5.39 7.12 -15.22
C LEU A 132 -4.35 8.24 -15.05
N LEU A 133 -3.10 8.02 -15.46
CA LEU A 133 -2.05 9.01 -15.32
C LEU A 133 -2.11 10.09 -16.40
N LYS A 134 -1.91 11.34 -16.01
CA LYS A 134 -1.45 12.38 -16.93
C LYS A 134 -0.10 12.02 -17.54
N ASN A 135 0.33 12.76 -18.56
CA ASN A 135 1.59 12.44 -19.27
C ASN A 135 2.81 12.37 -18.34
N GLU A 136 2.94 13.29 -17.38
CA GLU A 136 4.04 13.34 -16.39
C GLU A 136 3.68 12.67 -15.07
N GLY A 137 2.49 12.08 -14.97
CA GLY A 137 2.00 11.45 -13.75
C GLY A 137 2.86 10.26 -13.31
N LYS A 138 2.77 9.94 -12.02
CA LYS A 138 3.50 8.82 -11.42
C LYS A 138 2.56 7.88 -10.68
N ILE A 139 2.93 6.60 -10.66
CA ILE A 139 2.42 5.67 -9.67
C ILE A 139 3.46 5.54 -8.59
N ILE A 140 3.05 5.67 -7.33
CA ILE A 140 3.86 5.33 -6.17
C ILE A 140 3.24 4.10 -5.53
N ASN A 141 3.98 2.98 -5.58
CA ASN A 141 3.56 1.71 -5.01
C ASN A 141 4.37 1.45 -3.73
N LEU A 142 3.71 1.55 -2.58
CA LEU A 142 4.25 1.24 -1.27
C LEU A 142 3.77 -0.16 -0.87
N VAL A 143 4.71 -1.07 -0.62
CA VAL A 143 4.44 -2.47 -0.27
C VAL A 143 5.36 -2.95 0.84
N SER A 144 5.02 -4.08 1.40
CA SER A 144 5.87 -4.86 2.29
C SER A 144 7.11 -5.36 1.56
N ALA A 145 8.30 -5.12 2.12
CA ALA A 145 9.50 -5.81 1.67
C ALA A 145 9.46 -7.28 2.11
N PRO A 146 10.02 -8.24 1.35
CA PRO A 146 9.98 -9.65 1.73
C PRO A 146 10.49 -9.92 3.16
N GLU A 147 11.46 -9.15 3.60
CA GLU A 147 12.10 -9.23 4.91
C GLU A 147 11.13 -8.99 6.08
N ILE A 148 9.98 -8.33 5.83
CA ILE A 148 9.00 -8.08 6.90
C ILE A 148 8.40 -9.38 7.44
N TYR A 149 8.32 -10.41 6.61
CA TYR A 149 7.70 -11.69 6.96
C TYR A 149 8.65 -12.69 7.65
N THR A 150 9.94 -12.36 7.73
CA THR A 150 10.97 -13.24 8.30
C THR A 150 11.72 -12.64 9.47
N ASN A 151 11.38 -11.39 9.86
CA ASN A 151 12.03 -10.69 10.96
C ASN A 151 11.01 -10.18 11.98
N GLU A 152 11.50 -9.80 13.15
CA GLU A 152 10.71 -9.14 14.19
C GLU A 152 10.82 -7.61 14.09
N TRP A 153 9.71 -6.92 14.37
CA TRP A 153 9.58 -5.48 14.20
C TRP A 153 8.95 -4.82 15.42
N ALA A 154 9.08 -3.52 15.55
CA ALA A 154 8.38 -2.77 16.59
C ALA A 154 6.87 -3.04 16.56
N SER A 155 6.26 -2.99 15.36
CA SER A 155 4.82 -3.14 15.16
C SER A 155 4.35 -4.54 14.79
N PHE A 156 5.25 -5.49 14.49
CA PHE A 156 4.87 -6.80 13.98
C PHE A 156 5.67 -7.94 14.64
N THR A 157 5.06 -9.13 14.63
CA THR A 157 5.76 -10.37 14.98
C THR A 157 5.48 -11.48 13.96
N THR A 158 6.52 -12.22 13.64
CA THR A 158 6.51 -13.36 12.69
C THR A 158 6.85 -14.68 13.38
N LYS A 159 7.10 -14.67 14.68
CA LYS A 159 7.60 -15.82 15.48
C LYS A 159 6.77 -17.09 15.33
N ASP A 160 5.46 -16.94 15.14
CA ASP A 160 4.53 -18.05 15.04
C ASP A 160 4.46 -18.64 13.62
N PHE A 161 5.23 -18.09 12.65
CA PHE A 161 5.17 -18.45 11.23
C PHE A 161 6.56 -18.74 10.63
N PRO A 162 7.31 -19.73 11.16
CA PRO A 162 8.64 -20.06 10.63
C PRO A 162 8.63 -20.51 9.16
N GLU A 163 7.47 -20.97 8.67
CA GLU A 163 7.27 -21.33 7.26
C GLU A 163 7.47 -20.17 6.28
N ASN A 164 7.31 -18.93 6.73
CA ASN A 164 7.54 -17.75 5.91
C ASN A 164 8.97 -17.68 5.34
N GLU A 165 9.96 -18.27 6.03
CA GLU A 165 11.36 -18.31 5.56
C GLU A 165 11.55 -19.04 4.22
N HIS A 166 10.62 -19.92 3.87
CA HIS A 166 10.68 -20.71 2.64
C HIS A 166 9.74 -20.22 1.55
N ALA A 167 8.96 -19.15 1.84
CA ALA A 167 7.98 -18.59 0.94
C ALA A 167 8.64 -17.91 -0.26
N LYS A 168 8.03 -18.07 -1.43
CA LYS A 168 8.45 -17.48 -2.71
C LYS A 168 7.36 -16.54 -3.20
N SER A 169 7.68 -15.70 -4.16
CA SER A 169 6.71 -14.81 -4.79
C SER A 169 5.45 -15.53 -5.23
N GLY A 170 4.30 -15.02 -4.76
CA GLY A 170 2.99 -15.63 -4.97
C GLY A 170 2.51 -16.54 -3.83
N ASP A 171 3.38 -16.89 -2.88
CA ASP A 171 2.99 -17.67 -1.71
C ASP A 171 2.33 -16.77 -0.64
N LYS A 172 1.44 -17.40 0.13
CA LYS A 172 0.82 -16.75 1.28
C LYS A 172 1.76 -16.76 2.48
N VAL A 173 1.87 -15.63 3.13
CA VAL A 173 2.66 -15.41 4.35
C VAL A 173 1.79 -14.80 5.43
N LYS A 174 2.19 -14.94 6.69
CA LYS A 174 1.43 -14.45 7.83
C LYS A 174 2.27 -13.58 8.74
N ILE A 175 1.62 -12.58 9.33
CA ILE A 175 2.22 -11.68 10.30
C ILE A 175 1.16 -11.24 11.31
N ILE A 176 1.55 -10.98 12.55
CA ILE A 176 0.65 -10.46 13.58
C ILE A 176 1.02 -9.01 13.88
N MET A 177 0.02 -8.12 13.84
CA MET A 177 0.18 -6.72 14.22
C MET A 177 0.14 -6.56 15.75
N LYS A 178 1.17 -5.88 16.32
CA LYS A 178 1.26 -5.63 17.78
C LYS A 178 0.51 -4.37 18.21
N ASP A 179 0.27 -3.43 17.31
CA ASP A 179 -0.31 -2.12 17.61
C ASP A 179 -1.85 -2.08 17.58
N VAL A 180 -2.51 -3.20 17.30
CA VAL A 180 -3.97 -3.32 17.29
C VAL A 180 -4.45 -4.37 18.30
N GLU A 181 -5.71 -4.24 18.74
CA GLU A 181 -6.33 -5.21 19.66
C GLU A 181 -6.56 -6.57 19.00
N ASP A 182 -6.89 -6.58 17.71
CA ASP A 182 -7.08 -7.79 16.93
C ASP A 182 -5.74 -8.46 16.60
N LYS A 183 -5.41 -9.52 17.35
CA LYS A 183 -4.16 -10.28 17.20
C LYS A 183 -4.28 -11.44 16.20
N ARG A 184 -5.39 -11.53 15.46
CA ARG A 184 -5.49 -12.54 14.39
C ARG A 184 -4.43 -12.27 13.33
N PRO A 185 -3.78 -13.30 12.77
CA PRO A 185 -2.81 -13.13 11.71
C PRO A 185 -3.38 -12.37 10.51
N VAL A 186 -2.60 -11.47 9.97
CA VAL A 186 -2.81 -10.91 8.62
C VAL A 186 -2.18 -11.88 7.64
N GLU A 187 -2.89 -12.20 6.58
CA GLU A 187 -2.40 -13.03 5.49
C GLU A 187 -2.15 -12.14 4.28
N ASP A 188 -0.90 -12.08 3.85
CA ASP A 188 -0.44 -11.35 2.68
C ASP A 188 0.12 -12.32 1.64
N VAL A 189 0.49 -11.81 0.48
CA VAL A 189 1.16 -12.56 -0.58
C VAL A 189 2.54 -11.94 -0.81
N ILE A 190 3.58 -12.69 -0.50
CA ILE A 190 4.97 -12.23 -0.64
C ILE A 190 5.35 -12.06 -2.11
N TRP A 191 6.11 -10.99 -2.41
CA TRP A 191 6.67 -10.73 -3.74
C TRP A 191 8.07 -10.14 -3.62
N SER A 192 9.01 -10.67 -4.42
CA SER A 192 10.36 -10.12 -4.49
C SER A 192 10.41 -8.81 -5.28
N ASP A 193 11.49 -8.04 -5.09
CA ASP A 193 11.75 -6.83 -5.87
C ASP A 193 11.83 -7.13 -7.37
N GLU A 194 12.49 -8.24 -7.74
CA GLU A 194 12.67 -8.67 -9.13
C GLU A 194 11.32 -8.98 -9.78
N ASP A 195 10.44 -9.67 -9.08
CA ASP A 195 9.11 -10.01 -9.59
C ASP A 195 8.21 -8.77 -9.70
N TYR A 196 8.32 -7.81 -8.78
CA TYR A 196 7.65 -6.51 -8.94
C TYR A 196 8.17 -5.75 -10.17
N GLN A 197 9.48 -5.75 -10.43
CA GLN A 197 10.04 -5.12 -11.63
C GLN A 197 9.52 -5.79 -12.92
N GLU A 198 9.37 -7.12 -12.91
CA GLU A 198 8.77 -7.84 -14.03
C GLU A 198 7.29 -7.47 -14.22
N VAL A 199 6.52 -7.36 -13.14
CA VAL A 199 5.13 -6.87 -13.18
C VAL A 199 5.06 -5.50 -13.84
N TYR A 200 5.89 -4.54 -13.40
CA TYR A 200 5.89 -3.18 -13.96
C TYR A 200 6.23 -3.17 -15.43
N LYS A 201 7.28 -3.88 -15.83
CA LYS A 201 7.68 -4.03 -17.25
C LYS A 201 6.54 -4.61 -18.11
N LYS A 202 5.89 -5.68 -17.65
CA LYS A 202 4.75 -6.30 -18.35
C LYS A 202 3.53 -5.37 -18.41
N ALA A 203 3.40 -4.47 -17.45
CA ALA A 203 2.34 -3.47 -17.40
C ALA A 203 2.60 -2.24 -18.30
N GLY A 204 3.78 -2.14 -18.94
CA GLY A 204 4.16 -0.96 -19.73
C GLY A 204 4.56 0.23 -18.87
N LEU A 205 5.13 -0.05 -17.69
CA LEU A 205 5.65 0.94 -16.76
C LEU A 205 7.17 0.85 -16.66
N GLU A 206 7.81 2.01 -16.51
CA GLU A 206 9.22 2.14 -16.18
C GLU A 206 9.39 2.40 -14.68
N LEU A 207 10.27 1.65 -14.04
CA LEU A 207 10.72 1.93 -12.67
C LEU A 207 11.69 3.11 -12.68
N VAL A 208 11.28 4.23 -12.09
CA VAL A 208 12.10 5.44 -11.98
C VAL A 208 13.07 5.32 -10.80
N LYS A 209 12.58 4.89 -9.64
CA LYS A 209 13.37 4.79 -8.41
C LYS A 209 12.72 3.86 -7.40
N THR A 210 13.55 3.21 -6.60
CA THR A 210 13.13 2.42 -5.44
C THR A 210 13.69 3.05 -4.17
N TYR A 211 12.85 3.15 -3.16
CA TYR A 211 13.25 3.59 -1.81
C TYR A 211 12.95 2.47 -0.82
N LYS A 212 13.88 2.25 0.09
CA LYS A 212 13.75 1.28 1.20
C LYS A 212 14.12 1.99 2.50
N PRO A 213 13.16 2.65 3.17
CA PRO A 213 13.45 3.46 4.34
C PRO A 213 13.90 2.62 5.53
N LEU A 214 15.01 3.05 6.15
CA LEU A 214 15.49 2.53 7.43
C LEU A 214 15.14 3.51 8.56
N ALA A 215 14.95 3.00 9.75
CA ALA A 215 14.79 3.79 10.96
C ALA A 215 16.10 4.49 11.35
N LYS A 216 15.97 5.60 12.08
CA LYS A 216 17.08 6.32 12.69
C LYS A 216 17.03 6.16 14.21
N GLU A 217 18.18 6.04 14.86
CA GLU A 217 18.28 5.83 16.32
C GLU A 217 17.64 6.94 17.15
N ASN A 218 17.55 8.16 16.60
CA ASN A 218 16.99 9.33 17.30
C ASN A 218 15.47 9.50 17.12
N GLU A 219 14.80 8.55 16.48
CA GLU A 219 13.34 8.57 16.32
C GLU A 219 12.64 8.05 17.57
N PRO A 220 11.39 8.48 17.86
CA PRO A 220 10.72 8.24 19.16
C PRO A 220 10.10 6.84 19.29
N TYR A 221 10.76 5.81 18.78
CA TYR A 221 10.31 4.42 18.79
C TYR A 221 11.39 3.47 19.26
N GLU A 222 11.00 2.40 19.91
CA GLU A 222 11.89 1.29 20.26
C GLU A 222 12.01 0.33 19.07
N TRP A 223 12.98 0.61 18.21
CA TRP A 223 13.23 -0.19 17.01
C TRP A 223 13.82 -1.57 17.34
N ILE A 224 13.46 -2.59 16.56
CA ILE A 224 14.00 -3.95 16.71
C ILE A 224 15.01 -4.22 15.58
N ASN A 225 14.54 -4.28 14.34
CA ASN A 225 15.39 -4.51 13.17
C ASN A 225 15.35 -3.35 12.16
N GLU A 226 14.44 -2.41 12.34
CA GLU A 226 14.14 -1.33 11.39
C GLU A 226 15.33 -0.41 11.08
N THR A 227 16.34 -0.34 11.97
CA THR A 227 17.57 0.43 11.72
C THR A 227 18.55 -0.25 10.76
N ARG A 228 18.35 -1.53 10.49
CA ARG A 228 19.27 -2.36 9.68
C ARG A 228 18.63 -3.02 8.48
N ILE A 229 17.34 -3.33 8.59
CA ILE A 229 16.57 -4.05 7.58
C ILE A 229 15.36 -3.19 7.23
N PRO A 230 15.12 -2.87 5.94
CA PRO A 230 13.97 -2.09 5.55
C PRO A 230 12.70 -2.95 5.55
N PRO A 231 11.64 -2.57 6.30
CA PRO A 231 10.39 -3.32 6.31
C PRO A 231 9.53 -3.05 5.07
N TRP A 232 9.79 -1.94 4.37
CA TRP A 232 8.97 -1.46 3.26
C TRP A 232 9.79 -1.18 2.01
N ALA A 233 9.14 -1.32 0.86
CA ALA A 233 9.64 -0.87 -0.43
C ALA A 233 8.66 0.14 -1.05
N ILE A 234 9.19 1.25 -1.58
CA ILE A 234 8.43 2.30 -2.26
C ILE A 234 8.98 2.41 -3.68
N TYR A 235 8.17 2.06 -4.65
CA TYR A 235 8.52 2.11 -6.06
C TYR A 235 7.87 3.32 -6.72
N VAL A 236 8.65 4.12 -7.40
CA VAL A 236 8.18 5.23 -8.22
C VAL A 236 8.18 4.79 -9.68
N LEU A 237 7.02 4.84 -10.30
CA LEU A 237 6.80 4.33 -11.65
C LEU A 237 6.27 5.44 -12.57
N LYS A 238 6.62 5.40 -13.84
CA LYS A 238 6.01 6.22 -14.88
C LYS A 238 5.54 5.36 -16.05
N ARG A 239 4.62 5.89 -16.84
CA ARG A 239 4.20 5.26 -18.10
C ARG A 239 5.33 5.34 -19.13
N LEU A 240 5.56 4.24 -19.89
CA LEU A 240 6.44 4.19 -21.04
C LEU A 240 5.88 4.97 -22.23
#